data_d82988d3bf5a8f5699c8b0d4830a2a88
#
_entry.id   d82988d3bf5a8f5699c8b0d4830a2a88
#
_cell.length_a   1.000
_cell.length_b   1.000
_cell.length_c   1.000
_cell.angle_alpha   90.00
_cell.angle_beta   90.00
_cell.angle_gamma   90.00
#
_symmetry.space_group_name_H-M   'P 1'
#
loop_
_entity.id
_entity.type
_entity.pdbx_description
1 polymer ?
#
loop_
_entity_poly.entity_id
_entity_poly.type
_entity_poly.pdbx_seq_one_letter_code
_entity_poly.pdbx_strand_id
1 'polypeptide(L)'
;MKRKTDSFTGSRPVFTGSPSIVPGGFNLDVNGQRFNVGDVIPKGTVSTYNEQTRLVQVLKTAEVIAIDSDDAKKVSLRVAEFYAPFFCVGDKVAKAGAISGTFAAAAEIAKVNEGKNSCEIVLDKTISGLAIGDILEEVVAADSKVVIAPILVTHGDNDHIYMVPTGLDLAAGDKVMNGPITAESLIANAIAVTSYDPASGKLVLASDPASADVGDQLVKVFADATTATKASATQKVAAERFQGRSVTIKDVVVDEYETAIDVTADTMQYALLERRVPKIPASQKDASGMALAGNPHVKLSQSY
;
A
#
# COMPACT_ATOMS: atom_id res chain seq x y z
N MET A 1 -3.43 23.12 -16.44
CA MET A 1 -4.42 23.95 -15.74
C MET A 1 -4.92 23.10 -14.58
N LYS A 2 -4.42 23.34 -13.35
CA LYS A 2 -4.77 22.54 -12.19
C LYS A 2 -6.27 22.65 -11.94
N ARG A 3 -6.93 21.51 -11.69
CA ARG A 3 -8.34 21.50 -11.31
C ARG A 3 -8.45 22.14 -9.92
N LYS A 4 -8.69 23.44 -9.89
CA LYS A 4 -9.16 24.10 -8.68
C LYS A 4 -10.48 23.39 -8.34
N THR A 5 -10.56 22.72 -7.22
CA THR A 5 -11.83 22.29 -6.66
C THR A 5 -12.59 23.57 -6.35
N ASP A 6 -13.37 24.03 -7.32
CA ASP A 6 -14.33 25.06 -7.03
C ASP A 6 -15.18 24.53 -5.88
N SER A 7 -15.29 25.32 -4.85
CA SER A 7 -16.10 25.03 -3.67
C SER A 7 -17.49 24.63 -4.12
N PHE A 8 -17.70 23.32 -4.23
CA PHE A 8 -19.04 22.80 -4.38
C PHE A 8 -19.78 23.18 -3.10
N THR A 9 -20.76 24.04 -3.18
CA THR A 9 -21.63 24.42 -2.06
C THR A 9 -22.51 23.26 -1.59
N GLY A 10 -22.39 22.08 -2.19
CA GLY A 10 -23.03 20.85 -1.75
C GLY A 10 -22.08 19.98 -0.92
N SER A 11 -22.57 19.42 0.18
CA SER A 11 -21.78 18.46 0.93
C SER A 11 -21.50 17.23 0.08
N ARG A 12 -20.23 16.89 -0.11
CA ARG A 12 -19.80 15.61 -0.68
C ARG A 12 -19.66 14.60 0.45
N PRO A 13 -20.68 13.80 0.77
CA PRO A 13 -20.55 12.81 1.81
C PRO A 13 -19.65 11.69 1.29
N VAL A 14 -18.49 11.55 1.90
CA VAL A 14 -17.55 10.44 1.68
C VAL A 14 -17.68 9.42 2.80
N PHE A 15 -18.17 9.86 3.95
CA PHE A 15 -18.46 9.00 5.10
C PHE A 15 -19.96 8.96 5.35
N THR A 16 -20.45 7.88 5.90
CA THR A 16 -21.86 7.73 6.32
C THR A 16 -22.20 8.50 7.59
N GLY A 17 -21.18 9.07 8.25
CA GLY A 17 -21.31 9.90 9.45
C GLY A 17 -20.03 10.74 9.65
N SER A 18 -19.84 11.26 10.85
CA SER A 18 -18.62 12.03 11.20
C SER A 18 -17.53 11.06 11.69
N PRO A 19 -16.42 10.91 10.98
CA PRO A 19 -15.31 10.05 11.42
C PRO A 19 -14.62 10.66 12.65
N SER A 20 -14.09 9.79 13.52
CA SER A 20 -13.17 10.23 14.56
C SER A 20 -11.82 10.63 13.93
N ILE A 21 -11.16 11.60 14.52
CA ILE A 21 -9.89 12.15 14.04
C ILE A 21 -8.78 11.75 15.02
N VAL A 22 -7.61 11.39 14.51
CA VAL A 22 -6.43 11.23 15.37
C VAL A 22 -6.02 12.60 15.90
N PRO A 23 -5.98 12.79 17.22
CA PRO A 23 -5.70 14.12 17.77
C PRO A 23 -4.26 14.57 17.52
N GLY A 24 -4.06 15.89 17.48
CA GLY A 24 -2.75 16.53 17.52
C GLY A 24 -2.19 16.99 16.17
N GLY A 25 -2.92 16.83 15.06
CA GLY A 25 -2.50 17.26 13.73
C GLY A 25 -1.28 16.51 13.18
N PHE A 26 -1.17 16.43 11.89
CA PHE A 26 -0.06 15.78 11.17
C PHE A 26 0.34 16.64 9.98
N ASN A 27 1.55 16.42 9.48
CA ASN A 27 2.02 16.98 8.22
C ASN A 27 2.16 15.88 7.17
N LEU A 28 1.93 16.23 5.92
CA LEU A 28 2.17 15.34 4.79
C LEU A 28 3.68 15.06 4.66
N ASP A 29 4.05 13.79 4.47
CA ASP A 29 5.44 13.38 4.28
C ASP A 29 5.93 13.68 2.85
N VAL A 30 6.27 14.93 2.61
CA VAL A 30 6.81 15.40 1.31
C VAL A 30 8.25 14.94 1.06
N ASN A 31 8.95 14.44 2.07
CA ASN A 31 10.30 13.88 1.91
C ASN A 31 10.27 12.41 1.52
N GLY A 32 9.31 11.67 2.05
CA GLY A 32 9.09 10.26 1.73
C GLY A 32 8.23 10.01 0.49
N GLN A 33 7.55 11.05 -0.01
CA GLN A 33 6.59 10.97 -1.12
C GLN A 33 6.64 12.21 -1.99
N ARG A 34 6.45 12.06 -3.30
CA ARG A 34 6.47 13.19 -4.24
C ARG A 34 5.10 13.82 -4.38
N PHE A 35 5.04 15.14 -4.34
CA PHE A 35 3.86 15.94 -4.62
C PHE A 35 4.25 17.20 -5.36
N ASN A 36 3.36 17.73 -6.18
CA ASN A 36 3.50 19.07 -6.72
C ASN A 36 2.71 20.05 -5.87
N VAL A 37 3.25 21.25 -5.68
CA VAL A 37 2.52 22.34 -5.03
C VAL A 37 1.20 22.59 -5.77
N GLY A 38 0.12 22.59 -5.00
CA GLY A 38 -1.25 22.74 -5.51
C GLY A 38 -1.90 21.44 -5.99
N ASP A 39 -1.25 20.27 -5.86
CA ASP A 39 -1.94 18.98 -5.99
C ASP A 39 -3.02 18.88 -4.91
N VAL A 40 -4.11 18.20 -5.23
CA VAL A 40 -5.21 18.00 -4.29
C VAL A 40 -5.25 16.53 -3.91
N ILE A 41 -4.99 16.26 -2.64
CA ILE A 41 -5.18 14.93 -2.04
C ILE A 41 -6.66 14.82 -1.69
N PRO A 42 -7.42 13.90 -2.33
CA PRO A 42 -8.85 13.83 -2.12
C PRO A 42 -9.22 13.32 -0.72
N LYS A 43 -10.33 13.80 -0.20
CA LYS A 43 -10.98 13.23 0.99
C LYS A 43 -11.26 11.74 0.79
N GLY A 44 -10.93 10.92 1.80
CA GLY A 44 -11.10 9.47 1.77
C GLY A 44 -9.94 8.72 1.12
N THR A 45 -8.82 9.39 0.81
CA THR A 45 -7.60 8.74 0.35
C THR A 45 -7.03 7.86 1.47
N VAL A 46 -6.72 6.61 1.13
CA VAL A 46 -6.07 5.68 2.06
C VAL A 46 -4.73 6.25 2.50
N SER A 47 -4.45 6.18 3.78
CA SER A 47 -3.26 6.77 4.40
C SER A 47 -2.71 5.92 5.53
N THR A 48 -1.49 6.23 5.91
CA THR A 48 -0.88 5.77 7.16
C THR A 48 -0.25 6.96 7.87
N TYR A 49 -0.14 6.91 9.18
CA TYR A 49 0.44 7.97 9.97
C TYR A 49 1.41 7.43 11.00
N ASN A 50 2.37 8.25 11.37
CA ASN A 50 3.33 7.96 12.42
C ASN A 50 3.20 9.02 13.52
N GLU A 51 2.80 8.60 14.72
CA GLU A 51 2.58 9.50 15.85
C GLU A 51 3.86 10.10 16.42
N GLN A 52 5.00 9.43 16.24
CA GLN A 52 6.29 9.92 16.73
C GLN A 52 6.84 11.03 15.83
N THR A 53 6.79 10.82 14.51
CA THR A 53 7.29 11.80 13.54
C THR A 53 6.24 12.82 13.14
N ARG A 54 4.96 12.56 13.46
CA ARG A 54 3.80 13.39 13.07
C ARG A 54 3.65 13.52 11.55
N LEU A 55 4.07 12.51 10.80
CA LEU A 55 3.99 12.47 9.34
C LEU A 55 2.92 11.50 8.86
N VAL A 56 2.28 11.86 7.76
CA VAL A 56 1.29 11.05 7.04
C VAL A 56 1.78 10.78 5.63
N GLN A 57 1.67 9.53 5.22
CA GLN A 57 1.78 9.13 3.82
C GLN A 57 0.42 8.72 3.28
N VAL A 58 0.18 9.01 2.00
CA VAL A 58 -1.08 8.68 1.31
C VAL A 58 -0.84 7.71 0.16
N LEU A 59 -1.77 6.81 -0.09
CA LEU A 59 -1.68 5.87 -1.19
C LEU A 59 -2.18 6.52 -2.48
N LYS A 60 -1.31 6.67 -3.46
CA LYS A 60 -1.68 7.16 -4.79
C LYS A 60 -2.17 6.00 -5.63
N THR A 61 -3.41 6.08 -6.07
CA THR A 61 -4.04 5.06 -6.90
C THR A 61 -4.90 5.68 -7.98
N ALA A 62 -5.03 5.00 -9.11
CA ALA A 62 -5.99 5.38 -10.15
C ALA A 62 -6.44 4.17 -10.97
N GLU A 63 -7.66 4.21 -11.47
CA GLU A 63 -8.20 3.21 -12.38
C GLU A 63 -7.80 3.53 -13.82
N VAL A 64 -7.31 2.53 -14.55
CA VAL A 64 -6.99 2.61 -15.97
C VAL A 64 -8.27 2.59 -16.80
N ILE A 65 -8.50 3.61 -17.63
CA ILE A 65 -9.68 3.69 -18.49
C ILE A 65 -9.36 3.49 -19.97
N ALA A 66 -8.12 3.74 -20.39
CA ALA A 66 -7.65 3.45 -21.74
C ALA A 66 -6.14 3.24 -21.73
N ILE A 67 -5.66 2.44 -22.67
CA ILE A 67 -4.25 2.28 -23.01
C ILE A 67 -4.15 2.56 -24.49
N ASP A 68 -3.20 3.41 -24.89
CA ASP A 68 -2.99 3.77 -26.28
C ASP A 68 -2.59 2.54 -27.10
N SER A 69 -3.25 2.31 -28.25
CA SER A 69 -3.00 1.14 -29.09
C SER A 69 -1.66 1.16 -29.79
N ASP A 70 -1.14 2.36 -30.06
CA ASP A 70 0.12 2.56 -30.80
C ASP A 70 1.30 2.68 -29.83
N ASP A 71 1.05 3.10 -28.60
CA ASP A 71 2.07 3.25 -27.55
C ASP A 71 1.52 2.86 -26.18
N ALA A 72 1.64 1.60 -25.84
CA ALA A 72 1.16 1.04 -24.56
C ALA A 72 1.79 1.67 -23.30
N LYS A 73 2.73 2.61 -23.43
CA LYS A 73 3.25 3.42 -22.31
C LYS A 73 2.32 4.58 -21.98
N LYS A 74 1.42 4.98 -22.88
CA LYS A 74 0.45 6.03 -22.63
C LYS A 74 -0.81 5.40 -22.04
N VAL A 75 -1.09 5.78 -20.81
CA VAL A 75 -2.19 5.23 -20.01
C VAL A 75 -3.10 6.36 -19.57
N SER A 76 -4.36 6.28 -19.93
CA SER A 76 -5.39 7.23 -19.47
C SER A 76 -5.99 6.73 -18.15
N LEU A 77 -6.05 7.62 -17.19
CA LEU A 77 -6.53 7.37 -15.85
C LEU A 77 -7.90 8.02 -15.63
N ARG A 78 -8.72 7.38 -14.82
CA ARG A 78 -10.06 7.88 -14.50
C ARG A 78 -9.98 9.17 -13.69
N VAL A 79 -10.56 10.22 -14.23
CA VAL A 79 -10.90 11.44 -13.50
C VAL A 79 -12.37 11.31 -13.10
N ALA A 80 -12.62 11.21 -11.80
CA ALA A 80 -13.97 11.12 -11.26
C ALA A 80 -14.58 12.52 -11.07
N GLU A 81 -15.89 12.57 -10.80
CA GLU A 81 -16.59 13.81 -10.50
C GLU A 81 -15.94 14.56 -9.31
N PHE A 82 -15.47 13.81 -8.32
CA PHE A 82 -15.02 14.34 -7.05
C PHE A 82 -13.50 14.37 -6.85
N TYR A 83 -12.75 13.62 -7.64
CA TYR A 83 -11.29 13.54 -7.49
C TYR A 83 -10.59 13.31 -8.84
N ALA A 84 -9.34 13.73 -8.92
CA ALA A 84 -8.43 13.40 -10.00
C ALA A 84 -7.24 12.61 -9.45
N PRO A 85 -6.59 11.77 -10.25
CA PRO A 85 -5.30 11.19 -9.91
C PRO A 85 -4.29 12.30 -9.59
N PHE A 86 -3.41 12.06 -8.62
CA PHE A 86 -2.39 13.02 -8.19
C PHE A 86 -0.98 12.40 -8.23
N PHE A 87 -0.73 11.61 -9.26
CA PHE A 87 0.61 11.10 -9.53
C PHE A 87 1.56 12.19 -9.99
N CYS A 88 2.84 12.04 -9.64
CA CYS A 88 3.89 12.95 -10.03
C CYS A 88 4.85 12.29 -11.03
N VAL A 89 5.54 13.11 -11.82
CA VAL A 89 6.68 12.66 -12.62
C VAL A 89 7.75 12.06 -11.70
N GLY A 90 8.24 10.88 -12.04
CA GLY A 90 9.20 10.13 -11.24
C GLY A 90 8.57 9.20 -10.20
N ASP A 91 7.25 9.19 -10.03
CA ASP A 91 6.58 8.14 -9.23
C ASP A 91 6.76 6.80 -9.94
N LYS A 92 7.08 5.76 -9.16
CA LYS A 92 7.09 4.40 -9.67
C LYS A 92 5.75 3.75 -9.40
N VAL A 93 5.24 3.07 -10.43
CA VAL A 93 3.89 2.50 -10.39
C VAL A 93 3.90 1.05 -10.84
N ALA A 94 2.93 0.31 -10.33
CA ALA A 94 2.65 -1.05 -10.74
C ALA A 94 1.14 -1.30 -10.81
N LYS A 95 0.75 -2.40 -11.44
CA LYS A 95 -0.62 -2.90 -11.37
C LYS A 95 -0.85 -3.44 -9.95
N ALA A 96 -1.88 -2.97 -9.28
CA ALA A 96 -2.28 -3.43 -7.96
C ALA A 96 -2.51 -4.95 -7.95
N GLY A 97 -1.97 -5.63 -6.96
CA GLY A 97 -2.05 -7.09 -6.82
C GLY A 97 -1.09 -7.88 -7.72
N ALA A 98 -0.25 -7.20 -8.52
CA ALA A 98 0.77 -7.84 -9.36
C ALA A 98 2.15 -7.18 -9.20
N ILE A 99 2.43 -6.65 -8.01
CA ILE A 99 3.72 -6.03 -7.70
C ILE A 99 4.76 -7.13 -7.57
N SER A 100 5.80 -7.06 -8.40
CA SER A 100 6.87 -8.06 -8.45
C SER A 100 8.16 -7.48 -9.04
N GLY A 101 9.24 -8.20 -8.86
CA GLY A 101 10.55 -7.82 -9.37
C GLY A 101 11.21 -6.70 -8.57
N THR A 102 12.34 -6.21 -9.05
CA THR A 102 13.11 -5.17 -8.36
C THR A 102 12.46 -3.79 -8.51
N PHE A 103 12.67 -2.91 -7.53
CA PHE A 103 12.20 -1.52 -7.62
C PHE A 103 12.76 -0.77 -8.83
N ALA A 104 13.99 -1.08 -9.24
CA ALA A 104 14.58 -0.51 -10.45
C ALA A 104 13.84 -0.93 -11.72
N ALA A 105 13.21 -2.11 -11.71
CA ALA A 105 12.42 -2.63 -12.83
C ALA A 105 10.97 -2.13 -12.82
N ALA A 106 10.48 -1.49 -11.76
CA ALA A 106 9.14 -0.90 -11.75
C ALA A 106 9.02 0.25 -12.77
N ALA A 107 7.87 0.39 -13.40
CA ALA A 107 7.63 1.46 -14.36
C ALA A 107 7.61 2.83 -13.68
N GLU A 108 8.24 3.82 -14.30
CA GLU A 108 8.32 5.18 -13.81
C GLU A 108 7.46 6.10 -14.66
N ILE A 109 6.77 7.03 -14.04
CA ILE A 109 6.00 8.05 -14.74
C ILE A 109 6.95 9.09 -15.28
N ALA A 110 7.13 9.09 -16.61
CA ALA A 110 7.98 10.06 -17.32
C ALA A 110 7.26 11.38 -17.58
N LYS A 111 5.93 11.35 -17.69
CA LYS A 111 5.13 12.54 -17.95
C LYS A 111 3.71 12.38 -17.43
N VAL A 112 3.14 13.49 -16.95
CA VAL A 112 1.72 13.59 -16.59
C VAL A 112 1.10 14.68 -17.46
N ASN A 113 0.05 14.33 -18.21
CA ASN A 113 -0.73 15.24 -19.06
C ASN A 113 -2.12 15.42 -18.43
N GLU A 114 -2.33 16.53 -17.75
CA GLU A 114 -3.61 16.85 -17.14
C GLU A 114 -4.46 17.74 -18.02
N GLY A 115 -5.70 17.33 -18.24
CA GLY A 115 -6.74 18.11 -18.87
C GLY A 115 -7.89 18.42 -17.92
N LYS A 116 -8.92 19.11 -18.40
CA LYS A 116 -10.09 19.49 -17.60
C LYS A 116 -10.80 18.26 -16.98
N ASN A 117 -10.94 17.20 -17.78
CA ASN A 117 -11.61 15.95 -17.39
C ASN A 117 -10.80 14.72 -17.84
N SER A 118 -9.51 14.86 -18.03
CA SER A 118 -8.62 13.80 -18.48
C SER A 118 -7.33 13.86 -17.70
N CYS A 119 -6.78 12.68 -17.41
CA CYS A 119 -5.45 12.50 -16.89
C CYS A 119 -4.81 11.37 -17.67
N GLU A 120 -3.74 11.66 -18.38
CA GLU A 120 -2.92 10.69 -19.09
C GLU A 120 -1.52 10.71 -18.51
N ILE A 121 -1.00 9.55 -18.24
CA ILE A 121 0.40 9.37 -17.86
C ILE A 121 1.17 8.69 -18.98
N VAL A 122 2.43 9.05 -19.13
CA VAL A 122 3.38 8.37 -20.01
C VAL A 122 4.42 7.68 -19.14
N LEU A 123 4.54 6.37 -19.30
CA LEU A 123 5.49 5.54 -18.58
C LEU A 123 6.82 5.45 -19.34
N ASP A 124 7.92 5.22 -18.63
CA ASP A 124 9.23 4.93 -19.23
C ASP A 124 9.22 3.56 -19.95
N LYS A 125 8.41 2.62 -19.47
CA LYS A 125 8.21 1.27 -20.01
C LYS A 125 6.78 0.78 -19.78
N THR A 126 6.38 -0.24 -20.52
CA THR A 126 5.07 -0.88 -20.38
C THR A 126 4.98 -1.72 -19.11
N ILE A 127 3.80 -1.77 -18.50
CA ILE A 127 3.51 -2.66 -17.37
C ILE A 127 2.87 -3.93 -17.94
N SER A 128 3.52 -5.06 -17.71
CA SER A 128 3.03 -6.35 -18.23
C SER A 128 1.67 -6.72 -17.64
N GLY A 129 0.73 -7.10 -18.52
CA GLY A 129 -0.61 -7.52 -18.11
C GLY A 129 -1.51 -6.39 -17.59
N LEU A 130 -1.14 -5.13 -17.80
CA LEU A 130 -2.00 -4.00 -17.50
C LEU A 130 -3.17 -3.96 -18.49
N ALA A 131 -4.39 -3.81 -17.98
CA ALA A 131 -5.61 -3.76 -18.78
C ALA A 131 -6.54 -2.63 -18.31
N ILE A 132 -7.51 -2.30 -19.16
CA ILE A 132 -8.58 -1.36 -18.80
C ILE A 132 -9.38 -1.92 -17.62
N GLY A 133 -9.63 -1.09 -16.62
CA GLY A 133 -10.28 -1.46 -15.36
C GLY A 133 -9.31 -1.84 -14.24
N ASP A 134 -8.04 -2.06 -14.55
CA ASP A 134 -7.02 -2.29 -13.52
C ASP A 134 -6.76 -1.03 -12.68
N ILE A 135 -6.28 -1.24 -11.47
CA ILE A 135 -5.83 -0.15 -10.60
C ILE A 135 -4.32 -0.06 -10.73
N LEU A 136 -3.82 1.12 -11.03
CA LEU A 136 -2.42 1.50 -10.84
C LEU A 136 -2.24 2.02 -9.42
N GLU A 137 -1.12 1.64 -8.80
CA GLU A 137 -0.72 2.17 -7.50
C GLU A 137 0.75 2.56 -7.47
N GLU A 138 1.08 3.52 -6.61
CA GLU A 138 2.46 3.91 -6.34
C GLU A 138 3.16 2.82 -5.55
N VAL A 139 4.38 2.48 -5.98
CA VAL A 139 5.22 1.48 -5.31
C VAL A 139 6.52 2.09 -4.81
N VAL A 140 7.09 1.47 -3.79
CA VAL A 140 8.36 1.86 -3.18
C VAL A 140 9.36 0.72 -3.22
N ALA A 141 10.61 1.04 -2.95
CA ALA A 141 11.63 0.03 -2.73
C ALA A 141 11.47 -0.56 -1.33
N ALA A 142 11.35 -1.87 -1.24
CA ALA A 142 11.51 -2.60 0.01
C ALA A 142 12.83 -3.36 0.01
N ASP A 143 13.33 -3.67 1.18
CA ASP A 143 14.44 -4.61 1.30
C ASP A 143 13.97 -6.01 0.89
N SER A 144 14.89 -6.82 0.37
CA SER A 144 14.59 -8.22 0.01
C SER A 144 14.23 -9.09 1.23
N LYS A 145 14.34 -8.55 2.40
CA LYS A 145 13.98 -9.17 3.69
C LYS A 145 13.39 -8.13 4.62
N VAL A 146 12.40 -8.54 5.38
CA VAL A 146 11.75 -7.71 6.42
C VAL A 146 11.66 -8.54 7.69
N VAL A 147 12.15 -8.00 8.80
CA VAL A 147 11.95 -8.61 10.12
C VAL A 147 10.47 -8.48 10.47
N ILE A 148 9.83 -9.63 10.68
CA ILE A 148 8.40 -9.66 10.93
C ILE A 148 8.12 -9.55 12.43
N ALA A 149 8.78 -10.38 13.22
CA ALA A 149 8.45 -10.45 14.65
C ALA A 149 9.32 -11.45 15.42
N PRO A 150 9.43 -11.31 16.73
CA PRO A 150 9.89 -12.41 17.56
C PRO A 150 8.86 -13.54 17.62
N ILE A 151 9.34 -14.76 17.69
CA ILE A 151 8.51 -15.92 18.05
C ILE A 151 8.15 -15.80 19.53
N LEU A 152 6.86 -15.72 19.84
CA LEU A 152 6.37 -15.60 21.20
C LEU A 152 6.24 -16.96 21.89
N VAL A 153 5.78 -17.98 21.14
CA VAL A 153 5.60 -19.35 21.60
C VAL A 153 5.84 -20.30 20.44
N THR A 154 6.57 -21.36 20.69
CA THR A 154 6.65 -22.52 19.78
C THR A 154 5.76 -23.63 20.33
N HIS A 155 4.96 -24.25 19.49
CA HIS A 155 4.31 -25.51 19.84
C HIS A 155 5.27 -26.66 19.50
N GLY A 156 5.81 -27.33 20.52
CA GLY A 156 6.62 -28.52 20.33
C GLY A 156 5.86 -29.64 19.63
N ASP A 157 6.59 -30.46 18.89
CA ASP A 157 6.16 -31.68 18.23
C ASP A 157 5.27 -31.54 16.99
N ASN A 158 5.90 -31.31 15.83
CA ASN A 158 5.41 -31.58 14.47
C ASN A 158 4.21 -30.75 13.93
N ASP A 159 3.68 -29.80 14.67
CA ASP A 159 2.50 -29.05 14.20
C ASP A 159 2.88 -27.81 13.38
N HIS A 160 4.17 -27.46 13.31
CA HIS A 160 4.68 -26.26 12.60
C HIS A 160 3.93 -24.99 12.97
N ILE A 161 3.45 -24.92 14.20
CA ILE A 161 2.62 -23.82 14.72
C ILE A 161 3.48 -22.92 15.61
N TYR A 162 3.41 -21.62 15.31
CA TYR A 162 4.12 -20.58 16.05
C TYR A 162 3.14 -19.49 16.46
N MET A 163 3.35 -18.91 17.63
CA MET A 163 2.66 -17.69 18.02
C MET A 163 3.60 -16.51 17.77
N VAL A 164 3.13 -15.58 16.98
CA VAL A 164 3.83 -14.33 16.64
C VAL A 164 2.90 -13.14 16.97
N PRO A 165 3.40 -11.90 17.00
CA PRO A 165 2.52 -10.76 17.22
C PRO A 165 1.34 -10.72 16.25
N THR A 166 0.24 -10.15 16.71
CA THR A 166 -0.97 -9.93 15.88
C THR A 166 -0.77 -8.80 14.88
N GLY A 167 -1.57 -8.79 13.81
CA GLY A 167 -1.59 -7.68 12.84
C GLY A 167 -0.37 -7.60 11.92
N LEU A 168 0.38 -8.70 11.75
CA LEU A 168 1.49 -8.74 10.80
C LEU A 168 0.98 -8.84 9.36
N ASP A 169 1.75 -8.31 8.42
CA ASP A 169 1.53 -8.47 6.98
C ASP A 169 2.11 -9.82 6.50
N LEU A 170 1.37 -10.89 6.78
CA LEU A 170 1.66 -12.24 6.37
C LEU A 170 0.46 -12.88 5.68
N ALA A 171 0.72 -13.54 4.57
CA ALA A 171 -0.28 -14.29 3.82
C ALA A 171 0.20 -15.71 3.51
N ALA A 172 -0.74 -16.61 3.25
CA ALA A 172 -0.41 -17.94 2.76
C ALA A 172 0.41 -17.86 1.46
N GLY A 173 1.51 -18.61 1.40
CA GLY A 173 2.46 -18.57 0.30
C GLY A 173 3.65 -17.63 0.50
N ASP A 174 3.59 -16.68 1.43
CA ASP A 174 4.77 -15.92 1.84
C ASP A 174 5.86 -16.86 2.34
N LYS A 175 7.11 -16.42 2.23
CA LYS A 175 8.26 -17.19 2.71
C LYS A 175 8.90 -16.51 3.91
N VAL A 176 9.23 -17.31 4.93
CA VAL A 176 9.89 -16.84 6.14
C VAL A 176 11.13 -17.69 6.45
N MET A 177 12.08 -17.08 7.12
CA MET A 177 13.27 -17.73 7.66
C MET A 177 13.51 -17.31 9.09
N ASN A 178 14.20 -18.15 9.86
CA ASN A 178 14.73 -17.73 11.15
C ASN A 178 15.93 -16.77 10.94
N GLY A 179 15.93 -15.64 11.66
CA GLY A 179 17.01 -14.66 11.61
C GLY A 179 18.20 -15.05 12.50
N PRO A 180 19.34 -14.38 12.36
CA PRO A 180 19.60 -13.27 11.43
C PRO A 180 19.84 -13.74 9.98
N ILE A 181 19.32 -13.01 9.02
CA ILE A 181 19.56 -13.28 7.59
C ILE A 181 20.74 -12.44 7.10
N THR A 182 21.71 -13.11 6.53
CA THR A 182 22.89 -12.49 5.91
C THR A 182 22.78 -12.54 4.38
N ALA A 183 23.70 -11.87 3.68
CA ALA A 183 23.79 -11.95 2.22
C ALA A 183 24.07 -13.39 1.70
N GLU A 184 24.59 -14.26 2.56
CA GLU A 184 24.91 -15.66 2.26
C GLU A 184 23.75 -16.63 2.56
N SER A 185 22.69 -16.17 3.22
CA SER A 185 21.52 -17.01 3.53
C SER A 185 20.82 -17.44 2.23
N LEU A 186 20.57 -18.73 2.10
CA LEU A 186 19.92 -19.29 0.90
C LEU A 186 18.41 -19.13 1.00
N ILE A 187 17.80 -18.45 0.04
CA ILE A 187 16.32 -18.29 -0.04
C ILE A 187 15.64 -19.66 -0.20
N ALA A 188 16.33 -20.66 -0.77
CA ALA A 188 15.83 -22.01 -0.86
C ALA A 188 15.49 -22.64 0.51
N ASN A 189 16.09 -22.14 1.60
CA ASN A 189 15.81 -22.58 2.96
C ASN A 189 14.60 -21.85 3.57
N ALA A 190 14.02 -20.88 2.88
CA ALA A 190 12.85 -20.17 3.37
C ALA A 190 11.60 -21.06 3.30
N ILE A 191 10.85 -21.05 4.36
CA ILE A 191 9.70 -21.90 4.59
C ILE A 191 8.43 -21.16 4.23
N ALA A 192 7.53 -21.81 3.52
CA ALA A 192 6.27 -21.21 3.13
C ALA A 192 5.32 -21.07 4.35
N VAL A 193 4.65 -19.95 4.44
CA VAL A 193 3.52 -19.74 5.34
C VAL A 193 2.33 -20.52 4.79
N THR A 194 1.79 -21.44 5.58
CA THR A 194 0.58 -22.18 5.23
C THR A 194 -0.67 -21.37 5.58
N SER A 195 -0.67 -20.76 6.75
CA SER A 195 -1.72 -19.82 7.17
C SER A 195 -1.21 -18.89 8.27
N TYR A 196 -1.81 -17.72 8.34
CA TYR A 196 -1.63 -16.77 9.44
C TYR A 196 -2.97 -16.18 9.83
N ASP A 197 -3.25 -16.17 11.13
CA ASP A 197 -4.43 -15.52 11.70
C ASP A 197 -3.99 -14.20 12.37
N PRO A 198 -4.28 -13.05 11.76
CA PRO A 198 -3.86 -11.76 12.31
C PRO A 198 -4.53 -11.39 13.63
N ALA A 199 -5.66 -12.03 13.98
CA ALA A 199 -6.38 -11.75 15.22
C ALA A 199 -5.76 -12.47 16.42
N SER A 200 -5.32 -13.70 16.23
CA SER A 200 -4.70 -14.50 17.30
C SER A 200 -3.18 -14.51 17.28
N GLY A 201 -2.55 -14.12 16.16
CA GLY A 201 -1.12 -14.27 15.94
C GLY A 201 -0.68 -15.72 15.68
N LYS A 202 -1.62 -16.62 15.38
CA LYS A 202 -1.30 -18.01 15.04
C LYS A 202 -0.73 -18.09 13.64
N LEU A 203 0.52 -18.54 13.54
CA LEU A 203 1.24 -18.79 12.30
C LEU A 203 1.44 -20.28 12.11
N VAL A 204 1.09 -20.81 10.94
CA VAL A 204 1.34 -22.19 10.55
C VAL A 204 2.31 -22.19 9.37
N LEU A 205 3.39 -22.91 9.48
CA LEU A 205 4.42 -23.04 8.45
C LEU A 205 4.32 -24.41 7.77
N ALA A 206 4.89 -24.53 6.56
CA ALA A 206 4.93 -25.80 5.83
C ALA A 206 5.92 -26.82 6.44
N SER A 207 6.90 -26.33 7.20
CA SER A 207 7.88 -27.10 7.96
C SER A 207 8.48 -26.23 9.06
N ASP A 208 9.26 -26.82 9.96
CA ASP A 208 9.92 -26.02 10.99
C ASP A 208 11.15 -25.28 10.42
N PRO A 209 11.35 -24.02 10.78
CA PRO A 209 12.60 -23.34 10.55
C PRO A 209 13.72 -24.00 11.35
N ALA A 210 14.88 -24.10 10.74
CA ALA A 210 16.04 -24.64 11.44
C ALA A 210 16.34 -23.79 12.69
N SER A 211 16.34 -24.40 13.87
CA SER A 211 16.69 -23.80 15.16
C SER A 211 15.80 -22.59 15.56
N ALA A 212 14.49 -22.65 15.29
CA ALA A 212 13.58 -21.58 15.70
C ALA A 212 13.10 -21.77 17.12
N ASP A 213 13.59 -20.93 18.02
CA ASP A 213 13.26 -20.90 19.45
C ASP A 213 12.44 -19.63 19.80
N VAL A 214 11.83 -19.66 20.98
CA VAL A 214 11.14 -18.48 21.54
C VAL A 214 12.13 -17.32 21.67
N GLY A 215 11.74 -16.18 21.11
CA GLY A 215 12.56 -14.97 21.09
C GLY A 215 13.36 -14.79 19.79
N ASP A 216 13.49 -15.83 18.97
CA ASP A 216 14.11 -15.71 17.66
C ASP A 216 13.28 -14.85 16.71
N GLN A 217 13.95 -14.16 15.80
CA GLN A 217 13.30 -13.28 14.84
C GLN A 217 12.93 -14.06 13.59
N LEU A 218 11.65 -14.10 13.26
CA LEU A 218 11.21 -14.48 11.92
C LEU A 218 11.38 -13.33 10.95
N VAL A 219 11.87 -13.63 9.77
CA VAL A 219 12.11 -12.66 8.70
C VAL A 219 11.35 -13.10 7.46
N LYS A 220 10.48 -12.24 6.94
CA LYS A 220 9.83 -12.44 5.63
C LYS A 220 10.87 -12.21 4.54
N VAL A 221 10.97 -13.15 3.62
CA VAL A 221 11.92 -13.11 2.52
C VAL A 221 11.18 -12.90 1.22
N PHE A 222 11.50 -11.85 0.51
CA PHE A 222 10.99 -11.60 -0.83
C PHE A 222 11.96 -12.23 -1.84
N ALA A 223 11.50 -13.26 -2.53
CA ALA A 223 12.24 -13.85 -3.63
C ALA A 223 11.97 -13.04 -4.90
N ASP A 224 12.99 -12.45 -5.49
CA ASP A 224 12.92 -12.05 -6.89
C ASP A 224 12.82 -13.34 -7.73
N ALA A 225 11.75 -13.46 -8.52
CA ALA A 225 11.41 -14.69 -9.24
C ALA A 225 12.50 -15.15 -10.24
N THR A 226 13.49 -14.33 -10.51
CA THR A 226 14.46 -14.59 -11.58
C THR A 226 15.89 -14.88 -11.13
N THR A 227 16.32 -14.54 -9.91
CA THR A 227 17.77 -14.52 -9.61
C THR A 227 18.21 -14.99 -8.23
N ALA A 228 17.32 -15.22 -7.28
CA ALA A 228 17.77 -15.28 -5.90
C ALA A 228 17.96 -16.69 -5.36
N THR A 229 19.16 -17.20 -5.48
CA THR A 229 19.64 -18.30 -4.63
C THR A 229 20.08 -17.81 -3.23
N LYS A 230 20.40 -16.52 -3.08
CA LYS A 230 20.84 -15.94 -1.81
C LYS A 230 20.06 -14.68 -1.46
N ALA A 231 19.78 -14.49 -0.18
CA ALA A 231 19.17 -13.27 0.32
C ALA A 231 20.21 -12.13 0.32
N SER A 232 20.16 -11.25 -0.66
CA SER A 232 21.04 -10.07 -0.69
C SER A 232 20.50 -8.97 0.21
N ALA A 233 21.31 -8.43 1.09
CA ALA A 233 20.97 -7.29 1.93
C ALA A 233 20.77 -5.99 1.14
N THR A 234 21.26 -5.94 -0.08
CA THR A 234 21.23 -4.74 -0.94
C THR A 234 20.16 -4.81 -2.03
N GLN A 235 19.57 -5.97 -2.26
CA GLN A 235 18.55 -6.14 -3.29
C GLN A 235 17.24 -5.50 -2.82
N LYS A 236 16.78 -4.50 -3.56
CA LYS A 236 15.50 -3.86 -3.35
C LYS A 236 14.45 -4.47 -4.27
N VAL A 237 13.31 -4.85 -3.73
CA VAL A 237 12.14 -5.30 -4.48
C VAL A 237 11.10 -4.19 -4.53
N ALA A 238 10.25 -4.18 -5.56
CA ALA A 238 9.10 -3.31 -5.58
C ALA A 238 8.05 -3.84 -4.60
N ALA A 239 7.53 -2.98 -3.75
CA ALA A 239 6.51 -3.31 -2.77
C ALA A 239 5.41 -2.26 -2.78
N GLU A 240 4.26 -2.60 -2.25
CA GLU A 240 3.26 -1.59 -1.90
C GLU A 240 3.89 -0.56 -0.97
N ARG A 241 3.44 0.70 -1.08
CA ARG A 241 3.99 1.77 -0.26
C ARG A 241 3.78 1.50 1.23
N PHE A 242 2.59 1.08 1.61
CA PHE A 242 2.22 0.73 2.97
C PHE A 242 0.87 0.00 2.98
N GLN A 243 0.55 -0.66 4.07
CA GLN A 243 -0.80 -1.10 4.35
C GLN A 243 -1.57 0.04 5.04
N GLY A 244 -2.64 0.49 4.41
CA GLY A 244 -3.44 1.60 4.89
C GLY A 244 -4.16 1.29 6.20
N ARG A 245 -4.08 2.20 7.17
CA ARG A 245 -4.77 2.09 8.45
C ARG A 245 -5.66 3.28 8.79
N SER A 246 -5.66 4.28 7.94
CA SER A 246 -6.46 5.49 8.08
C SER A 246 -6.88 6.02 6.71
N VAL A 247 -7.73 7.02 6.69
CA VAL A 247 -8.09 7.77 5.48
C VAL A 247 -8.14 9.26 5.78
N THR A 248 -7.89 10.07 4.75
CA THR A 248 -7.98 11.53 4.87
C THR A 248 -9.41 11.98 5.10
N ILE A 249 -9.63 12.95 5.98
CA ILE A 249 -10.99 13.40 6.36
C ILE A 249 -11.49 14.60 5.57
N LYS A 250 -10.61 15.29 4.86
CA LYS A 250 -10.92 16.46 4.01
C LYS A 250 -10.04 16.43 2.76
N ASP A 251 -10.42 17.20 1.74
CA ASP A 251 -9.52 17.48 0.63
C ASP A 251 -8.37 18.35 1.14
N VAL A 252 -7.14 18.00 0.77
CA VAL A 252 -5.92 18.70 1.20
C VAL A 252 -5.19 19.21 -0.03
N VAL A 253 -4.94 20.51 -0.09
CA VAL A 253 -4.10 21.11 -1.13
C VAL A 253 -2.66 21.12 -0.65
N VAL A 254 -1.77 20.55 -1.45
CA VAL A 254 -0.33 20.53 -1.13
C VAL A 254 0.24 21.93 -1.20
N ASP A 255 0.84 22.38 -0.10
CA ASP A 255 1.48 23.69 0.04
C ASP A 255 2.98 23.63 -0.30
N GLU A 256 3.59 24.79 -0.45
CA GLU A 256 5.02 24.92 -0.75
C GLU A 256 5.91 24.56 0.46
N TYR A 257 5.40 24.73 1.69
CA TYR A 257 6.18 24.50 2.91
C TYR A 257 5.75 23.25 3.66
N GLU A 258 4.73 23.37 4.48
CA GLU A 258 4.17 22.30 5.27
C GLU A 258 2.69 22.13 4.96
N THR A 259 2.29 20.92 4.66
CA THR A 259 0.89 20.60 4.37
C THR A 259 0.27 19.88 5.55
N ALA A 260 -0.61 20.57 6.28
CA ALA A 260 -1.37 19.96 7.37
C ALA A 260 -2.42 18.99 6.82
N ILE A 261 -2.45 17.80 7.39
CA ILE A 261 -3.35 16.73 6.97
C ILE A 261 -3.97 16.03 8.19
N ASP A 262 -5.28 15.89 8.18
CA ASP A 262 -6.01 15.18 9.21
C ASP A 262 -6.45 13.79 8.70
N VAL A 263 -6.32 12.79 9.55
CA VAL A 263 -6.66 11.40 9.24
C VAL A 263 -7.61 10.81 10.27
N THR A 264 -8.33 9.78 9.87
CA THR A 264 -9.25 9.07 10.76
C THR A 264 -8.53 8.36 11.89
N ALA A 265 -9.15 8.32 13.06
CA ALA A 265 -8.69 7.52 14.18
C ALA A 265 -8.92 6.01 13.94
N ASP A 266 -8.21 5.18 14.69
CA ASP A 266 -8.36 3.72 14.65
C ASP A 266 -9.75 3.24 15.10
N THR A 267 -10.49 4.08 15.80
CA THR A 267 -11.84 3.81 16.32
C THR A 267 -12.96 4.32 15.42
N MET A 268 -12.70 4.53 14.15
CA MET A 268 -13.72 4.97 13.20
C MET A 268 -14.89 3.97 13.16
N GLN A 269 -16.08 4.44 13.46
CA GLN A 269 -17.29 3.61 13.50
C GLN A 269 -18.12 3.71 12.22
N TYR A 270 -17.82 4.65 11.33
CA TYR A 270 -18.62 4.96 10.16
C TYR A 270 -17.97 4.42 8.89
N ALA A 271 -18.82 3.96 7.97
CA ALA A 271 -18.34 3.44 6.69
C ALA A 271 -17.86 4.55 5.76
N LEU A 272 -16.76 4.28 5.06
CA LEU A 272 -16.29 5.04 3.92
C LEU A 272 -17.09 4.63 2.68
N LEU A 273 -17.62 5.61 1.93
CA LEU A 273 -18.31 5.35 0.67
C LEU A 273 -17.28 5.13 -0.44
N GLU A 274 -16.92 3.87 -0.67
CA GLU A 274 -15.80 3.47 -1.52
C GLU A 274 -15.89 3.98 -2.96
N ARG A 275 -17.11 4.13 -3.49
CA ARG A 275 -17.31 4.63 -4.86
C ARG A 275 -17.02 6.11 -5.04
N ARG A 276 -16.86 6.86 -3.95
CA ARG A 276 -16.67 8.31 -3.93
C ARG A 276 -15.24 8.73 -3.60
N VAL A 277 -14.35 7.78 -3.44
CA VAL A 277 -12.94 8.00 -3.05
C VAL A 277 -12.00 7.40 -4.09
N PRO A 278 -10.71 7.75 -4.07
CA PRO A 278 -9.72 7.07 -4.90
C PRO A 278 -9.82 5.55 -4.74
N LYS A 279 -9.60 4.82 -5.82
CA LYS A 279 -9.77 3.36 -5.82
C LYS A 279 -8.89 2.70 -4.77
N ILE A 280 -9.51 1.85 -3.97
CA ILE A 280 -8.83 1.08 -2.93
C ILE A 280 -8.51 -0.30 -3.50
N PRO A 281 -7.22 -0.66 -3.67
CA PRO A 281 -6.81 -1.97 -4.15
C PRO A 281 -7.31 -3.11 -3.24
N ALA A 282 -7.46 -4.29 -3.80
CA ALA A 282 -7.87 -5.48 -3.03
C ALA A 282 -6.87 -5.83 -1.92
N SER A 283 -5.57 -5.58 -2.15
CA SER A 283 -4.49 -5.76 -1.16
C SER A 283 -4.63 -4.87 0.08
N GLN A 284 -5.32 -3.73 -0.05
CA GLN A 284 -5.60 -2.82 1.06
C GLN A 284 -6.87 -3.18 1.83
N LYS A 285 -7.58 -4.23 1.42
CA LYS A 285 -8.84 -4.66 2.03
C LYS A 285 -8.65 -5.95 2.81
N ASP A 286 -9.48 -6.12 3.82
CA ASP A 286 -9.61 -7.39 4.54
C ASP A 286 -10.17 -8.49 3.62
N ALA A 287 -10.14 -9.73 4.07
CA ALA A 287 -10.62 -10.89 3.31
C ALA A 287 -12.11 -10.79 2.91
N SER A 288 -12.91 -10.00 3.62
CA SER A 288 -14.31 -9.75 3.28
C SER A 288 -14.49 -8.63 2.24
N GLY A 289 -13.47 -7.82 2.00
CA GLY A 289 -13.52 -6.61 1.18
C GLY A 289 -14.30 -5.46 1.81
N MET A 290 -14.66 -5.58 3.09
CA MET A 290 -15.55 -4.63 3.77
C MET A 290 -14.86 -3.73 4.78
N ALA A 291 -13.55 -3.85 4.93
CA ALA A 291 -12.74 -2.96 5.77
C ALA A 291 -11.32 -2.85 5.20
N LEU A 292 -10.54 -1.88 5.70
CA LEU A 292 -9.11 -1.84 5.43
C LEU A 292 -8.42 -3.00 6.14
N ALA A 293 -7.48 -3.67 5.47
CA ALA A 293 -6.70 -4.76 6.05
C ALA A 293 -5.85 -4.28 7.24
N GLY A 294 -5.27 -3.10 7.14
CA GLY A 294 -4.46 -2.50 8.22
C GLY A 294 -5.28 -1.88 9.36
N ASN A 295 -6.59 -1.72 9.21
CA ASN A 295 -7.47 -1.21 10.26
C ASN A 295 -8.92 -1.67 10.04
N PRO A 296 -9.37 -2.74 10.69
CA PRO A 296 -10.70 -3.30 10.52
C PRO A 296 -11.84 -2.38 11.00
N HIS A 297 -11.52 -1.29 11.70
CA HIS A 297 -12.50 -0.29 12.11
C HIS A 297 -12.84 0.70 10.99
N VAL A 298 -12.01 0.83 9.97
CA VAL A 298 -12.31 1.61 8.77
C VAL A 298 -13.16 0.74 7.83
N LYS A 299 -14.47 0.82 8.00
CA LYS A 299 -15.43 0.05 7.20
C LYS A 299 -15.61 0.67 5.82
N LEU A 300 -15.74 -0.18 4.80
CA LEU A 300 -15.97 0.19 3.41
C LEU A 300 -17.42 -0.11 3.05
N SER A 301 -18.10 0.85 2.45
CA SER A 301 -19.49 0.69 1.98
C SER A 301 -19.52 0.80 0.47
N GLN A 302 -20.21 -0.15 -0.17
CA GLN A 302 -20.49 -0.13 -1.61
C GLN A 302 -21.70 0.74 -1.96
N SER A 303 -22.33 1.35 -0.98
CA SER A 303 -23.47 2.27 -1.18
C SER A 303 -23.05 3.53 -1.97
N TYR A 304 -24.03 4.12 -2.65
CA TYR A 304 -23.86 5.35 -3.42
C TYR A 304 -24.07 6.59 -2.54
#